data_570963aec3b3440f254274952d0b2f08
#
_entry.id   570963aec3b3440f254274952d0b2f08
#
_cell.length_a   1.000
_cell.length_b   1.000
_cell.length_c   1.000
_cell.angle_alpha   90.00
_cell.angle_beta   90.00
_cell.angle_gamma   90.00
#
_symmetry.space_group_name_H-M   'P 1'
#
loop_
_entity.id
_entity.type
_entity.pdbx_description
1 polymer ?
#
loop_
_entity_poly.entity_id
_entity_poly.type
_entity_poly.pdbx_seq_one_letter_code
_entity_poly.pdbx_strand_id
1 'polypeptide(L)'
;MRLEAKFNWLPTPFRSLLLFVVWLLLNNSLSVGHILLGAILAVVIPLATWPFRTKQPLILKPGLAFRHLMLVLYDIVTANLQVAILILGPNKKLTPGFVKVPLDLTHTMPITILASTVSLTPGTVSAEVYPWTECLKEGKEPEERFLLIHVLNLDDEQALINTIKQRYEAPLKEIFQC
;
A
#
# COMPACT_ATOMS: atom_id res chain seq x y z
N MET A 1 -1.46 -32.88 -1.28
CA MET A 1 0.01 -32.94 -1.48
C MET A 1 0.64 -32.00 -0.44
N ARG A 2 1.12 -32.56 0.70
CA ARG A 2 1.77 -31.77 1.77
C ARG A 2 3.12 -31.30 1.26
N LEU A 3 3.25 -30.03 0.95
CA LEU A 3 4.55 -29.40 0.75
C LEU A 3 5.22 -29.35 2.13
N GLU A 4 6.22 -30.19 2.33
CA GLU A 4 7.10 -30.13 3.49
C GLU A 4 7.67 -28.72 3.60
N ALA A 5 7.25 -28.01 4.62
CA ALA A 5 7.82 -26.71 4.96
C ALA A 5 9.26 -26.95 5.42
N LYS A 6 10.22 -26.83 4.51
CA LYS A 6 11.64 -26.76 4.89
C LYS A 6 11.77 -25.66 5.94
N PHE A 7 12.07 -26.07 7.18
CA PHE A 7 12.33 -25.16 8.28
C PHE A 7 13.62 -24.38 7.96
N ASN A 8 13.45 -23.20 7.38
CA ASN A 8 14.55 -22.27 7.15
C ASN A 8 14.70 -21.39 8.39
N TRP A 9 15.85 -21.48 9.04
CA TRP A 9 16.22 -20.66 10.20
C TRP A 9 16.07 -19.15 9.98
N LEU A 10 16.11 -18.70 8.72
CA LEU A 10 15.87 -17.33 8.29
C LEU A 10 14.87 -17.33 7.14
N PRO A 11 13.58 -17.38 7.43
CA PRO A 11 12.55 -17.43 6.38
C PRO A 11 12.49 -16.16 5.54
N THR A 12 13.08 -15.05 5.99
CA THR A 12 13.14 -13.77 5.27
C THR A 12 14.40 -12.98 5.63
N PRO A 13 15.55 -13.30 5.02
CA PRO A 13 16.82 -12.66 5.37
C PRO A 13 16.78 -11.13 5.21
N PHE A 14 16.10 -10.63 4.18
CA PHE A 14 15.96 -9.19 3.96
C PHE A 14 15.21 -8.49 5.11
N ARG A 15 14.11 -9.08 5.63
CA ARG A 15 13.35 -8.50 6.75
C ARG A 15 14.15 -8.53 8.05
N SER A 16 14.87 -9.62 8.31
CA SER A 16 15.74 -9.73 9.47
C SER A 16 16.83 -8.67 9.42
N LEU A 17 17.48 -8.49 8.28
CA LEU A 17 18.48 -7.43 8.09
C LEU A 17 17.88 -6.04 8.30
N LEU A 18 16.71 -5.78 7.72
CA LEU A 18 16.01 -4.51 7.88
C LEU A 18 15.69 -4.23 9.35
N LEU A 19 15.11 -5.20 10.08
CA LEU A 19 14.80 -5.07 11.49
C LEU A 19 16.04 -4.79 12.33
N PHE A 20 17.14 -5.47 12.06
CA PHE A 20 18.42 -5.26 12.73
C PHE A 20 18.95 -3.84 12.52
N VAL A 21 18.97 -3.37 11.28
CA VAL A 21 19.40 -2.01 10.93
C VAL A 21 18.50 -0.95 11.59
N VAL A 22 17.18 -1.12 11.47
CA VAL A 22 16.21 -0.22 12.09
C VAL A 22 16.38 -0.17 13.61
N TRP A 23 16.61 -1.31 14.27
CA TRP A 23 16.87 -1.35 15.71
C TRP A 23 18.08 -0.51 16.11
N LEU A 24 19.21 -0.66 15.39
CA LEU A 24 20.42 0.11 15.66
C LEU A 24 20.25 1.61 15.41
N LEU A 25 19.53 1.97 14.33
CA LEU A 25 19.24 3.36 14.01
C LEU A 25 18.34 4.03 15.08
N LEU A 26 17.28 3.33 15.52
CA LEU A 26 16.37 3.84 16.55
C LEU A 26 17.06 4.06 17.90
N ASN A 27 17.98 3.18 18.28
CA ASN A 27 18.73 3.30 19.52
C ASN A 27 19.92 4.26 19.42
N ASN A 28 20.31 4.63 18.19
CA ASN A 28 21.50 5.45 17.91
C ASN A 28 22.74 4.98 18.67
N SER A 29 22.90 3.66 18.81
CA SER A 29 23.97 3.05 19.61
C SER A 29 24.43 1.74 18.97
N LEU A 30 25.75 1.60 18.84
CA LEU A 30 26.44 0.38 18.37
C LEU A 30 27.08 -0.41 19.53
N SER A 31 26.58 -0.24 20.76
CA SER A 31 27.08 -1.03 21.88
C SER A 31 26.82 -2.52 21.69
N VAL A 32 27.68 -3.36 22.25
CA VAL A 32 27.56 -4.81 22.13
C VAL A 32 26.19 -5.33 22.57
N GLY A 33 25.62 -4.73 23.63
CA GLY A 33 24.28 -5.09 24.11
C GLY A 33 23.18 -4.81 23.08
N HIS A 34 23.20 -3.65 22.41
CA HIS A 34 22.22 -3.32 21.36
C HIS A 34 22.40 -4.15 20.09
N ILE A 35 23.65 -4.50 19.74
CA ILE A 35 23.94 -5.40 18.61
C ILE A 35 23.38 -6.80 18.89
N LEU A 36 23.64 -7.36 20.07
CA LEU A 36 23.14 -8.69 20.46
C LEU A 36 21.60 -8.69 20.53
N LEU A 37 21.00 -7.72 21.20
CA LEU A 37 19.54 -7.62 21.30
C LEU A 37 18.90 -7.41 19.93
N GLY A 38 19.44 -6.54 19.10
CA GLY A 38 19.00 -6.33 17.72
C GLY A 38 19.06 -7.60 16.87
N ALA A 39 20.12 -8.37 16.98
CA ALA A 39 20.27 -9.66 16.28
C ALA A 39 19.21 -10.68 16.76
N ILE A 40 18.97 -10.77 18.07
CA ILE A 40 17.93 -11.66 18.63
C ILE A 40 16.55 -11.24 18.10
N LEU A 41 16.18 -9.95 18.19
CA LEU A 41 14.89 -9.45 17.73
C LEU A 41 14.71 -9.64 16.21
N ALA A 42 15.77 -9.42 15.43
CA ALA A 42 15.77 -9.62 13.98
C ALA A 42 15.49 -11.08 13.55
N VAL A 43 15.72 -12.04 14.43
CA VAL A 43 15.41 -13.47 14.19
C VAL A 43 14.07 -13.84 14.82
N VAL A 44 13.84 -13.48 16.08
CA VAL A 44 12.66 -13.88 16.84
C VAL A 44 11.36 -13.29 16.26
N ILE A 45 11.36 -12.00 15.87
CA ILE A 45 10.15 -11.36 15.36
C ILE A 45 9.68 -12.00 14.04
N PRO A 46 10.51 -12.22 13.00
CA PRO A 46 10.08 -12.90 11.79
C PRO A 46 9.61 -14.35 12.02
N LEU A 47 10.20 -15.07 12.97
CA LEU A 47 9.80 -16.42 13.32
C LEU A 47 8.43 -16.42 14.02
N ALA A 48 8.22 -15.56 15.01
CA ALA A 48 6.97 -15.46 15.75
C ALA A 48 5.79 -15.00 14.87
N THR A 49 6.06 -14.12 13.90
CA THR A 49 5.04 -13.60 12.97
C THR A 49 4.81 -14.51 11.76
N TRP A 50 5.57 -15.60 11.60
CA TRP A 50 5.43 -16.52 10.47
C TRP A 50 4.01 -17.06 10.26
N PRO A 51 3.25 -17.48 11.30
CA PRO A 51 1.90 -18.04 11.13
C PRO A 51 0.89 -17.02 10.59
N PHE A 52 1.13 -15.72 10.80
CA PHE A 52 0.24 -14.63 10.36
C PHE A 52 0.54 -14.12 8.94
N ARG A 53 1.45 -14.81 8.23
CA ARG A 53 1.83 -14.36 6.87
C ARG A 53 0.82 -14.85 5.85
N THR A 54 0.20 -13.89 5.18
CA THR A 54 -0.55 -14.14 3.94
C THR A 54 0.43 -14.31 2.75
N LYS A 55 0.06 -15.16 1.80
CA LYS A 55 0.79 -15.26 0.53
C LYS A 55 0.70 -13.92 -0.19
N GLN A 56 1.83 -13.25 -0.36
CA GLN A 56 1.88 -11.99 -1.09
C GLN A 56 2.21 -12.27 -2.56
N PRO A 57 1.58 -11.56 -3.50
CA PRO A 57 1.93 -11.67 -4.91
C PRO A 57 3.38 -11.21 -5.12
N LEU A 58 4.07 -11.86 -6.04
CA LEU A 58 5.45 -11.50 -6.40
C LEU A 58 5.44 -10.24 -7.27
N ILE A 59 6.40 -9.37 -7.04
CA ILE A 59 6.67 -8.25 -7.94
C ILE A 59 7.41 -8.81 -9.16
N LEU A 60 6.71 -8.93 -10.28
CA LEU A 60 7.29 -9.54 -11.49
C LEU A 60 8.07 -8.54 -12.33
N LYS A 61 7.71 -7.24 -12.24
CA LYS A 61 8.36 -6.17 -13.00
C LYS A 61 8.93 -5.09 -12.07
N PRO A 62 10.12 -5.31 -11.45
CA PRO A 62 10.68 -4.36 -10.49
C PRO A 62 11.01 -2.99 -11.08
N GLY A 63 11.40 -2.92 -12.36
CA GLY A 63 11.64 -1.64 -13.04
C GLY A 63 10.37 -0.80 -13.19
N LEU A 64 9.22 -1.45 -13.49
CA LEU A 64 7.93 -0.77 -13.56
C LEU A 64 7.46 -0.33 -12.16
N ALA A 65 7.71 -1.16 -11.14
CA ALA A 65 7.42 -0.82 -9.74
C ALA A 65 8.20 0.41 -9.29
N PHE A 66 9.49 0.51 -9.63
CA PHE A 66 10.30 1.69 -9.33
C PHE A 66 9.80 2.94 -10.07
N ARG A 67 9.47 2.81 -11.36
CA ARG A 67 8.89 3.93 -12.15
C ARG A 67 7.55 4.38 -11.55
N HIS A 68 6.70 3.45 -11.14
CA HIS A 68 5.42 3.76 -10.49
C HIS A 68 5.63 4.47 -9.14
N LEU A 69 6.61 4.04 -8.34
CA LEU A 69 6.98 4.72 -7.10
C LEU A 69 7.41 6.16 -7.34
N MET A 70 8.26 6.41 -8.34
CA MET A 70 8.69 7.78 -8.67
C MET A 70 7.53 8.65 -9.16
N LEU A 71 6.60 8.08 -9.93
CA LEU A 71 5.39 8.77 -10.36
C LEU A 71 4.53 9.16 -9.16
N VAL A 72 4.28 8.25 -8.22
CA VAL A 72 3.50 8.52 -7.00
C VAL A 72 4.18 9.59 -6.15
N LEU A 73 5.49 9.55 -5.96
CA LEU A 73 6.23 10.59 -5.24
C LEU A 73 6.10 11.97 -5.90
N TYR A 74 6.19 12.04 -7.21
CA TYR A 74 5.96 13.27 -7.96
C TYR A 74 4.53 13.80 -7.75
N ASP A 75 3.53 12.92 -7.81
CA ASP A 75 2.12 13.28 -7.61
C ASP A 75 1.86 13.79 -6.18
N ILE A 76 2.47 13.17 -5.17
CA ILE A 76 2.40 13.63 -3.78
C ILE A 76 2.95 15.06 -3.66
N VAL A 77 4.11 15.36 -4.24
CA VAL A 77 4.73 16.69 -4.17
C VAL A 77 3.84 17.73 -4.86
N THR A 78 3.37 17.42 -6.07
CA THR A 78 2.53 18.36 -6.85
C THR A 78 1.18 18.61 -6.19
N ALA A 79 0.54 17.57 -5.66
CA ALA A 79 -0.73 17.68 -4.95
C ALA A 79 -0.59 18.45 -3.63
N ASN A 80 0.49 18.27 -2.88
CA ASN A 80 0.78 19.08 -1.69
C ASN A 80 0.91 20.57 -2.02
N LEU A 81 1.59 20.90 -3.12
CA LEU A 81 1.73 22.28 -3.57
C LEU A 81 0.37 22.88 -3.98
N GLN A 82 -0.46 22.13 -4.70
CA GLN A 82 -1.82 22.55 -5.08
C GLN A 82 -2.71 22.82 -3.86
N VAL A 83 -2.70 21.93 -2.87
CA VAL A 83 -3.48 22.09 -1.63
C VAL A 83 -2.93 23.26 -0.81
N ALA A 84 -1.61 23.45 -0.73
CA ALA A 84 -1.02 24.62 -0.06
C ALA A 84 -1.48 25.92 -0.69
N ILE A 85 -1.49 26.02 -2.03
CA ILE A 85 -2.00 27.20 -2.76
C ILE A 85 -3.51 27.39 -2.51
N LEU A 86 -4.28 26.29 -2.43
CA LEU A 86 -5.71 26.35 -2.16
C LEU A 86 -6.00 26.89 -0.74
N ILE A 87 -5.22 26.48 0.25
CA ILE A 87 -5.38 26.92 1.66
C ILE A 87 -4.95 28.38 1.84
N LEU A 88 -3.89 28.79 1.17
CA LEU A 88 -3.38 30.17 1.23
C LEU A 88 -4.17 31.15 0.35
N GLY A 89 -5.00 30.61 -0.53
CA GLY A 89 -5.84 31.41 -1.42
C GLY A 89 -7.14 31.89 -0.79
N PRO A 90 -7.94 32.69 -1.54
CA PRO A 90 -9.26 33.14 -1.06
C PRO A 90 -10.17 31.93 -0.84
N ASN A 91 -10.99 31.97 0.22
CA ASN A 91 -11.96 30.91 0.57
C ASN A 91 -12.87 30.58 -0.61
N LYS A 92 -12.51 29.57 -1.42
CA LYS A 92 -13.38 28.97 -2.40
C LYS A 92 -14.33 28.01 -1.71
N LYS A 93 -15.58 27.93 -2.17
CA LYS A 93 -16.52 26.89 -1.71
C LYS A 93 -15.96 25.56 -2.16
N LEU A 94 -15.53 24.74 -1.21
CA LEU A 94 -15.16 23.35 -1.43
C LEU A 94 -16.42 22.53 -1.68
N THR A 95 -16.34 21.57 -2.58
CA THR A 95 -17.41 20.61 -2.92
C THR A 95 -16.98 19.21 -2.51
N PRO A 96 -17.01 18.85 -1.20
CA PRO A 96 -16.62 17.52 -0.78
C PRO A 96 -17.62 16.48 -1.26
N GLY A 97 -17.11 15.30 -1.62
CA GLY A 97 -17.95 14.21 -2.11
C GLY A 97 -17.34 12.83 -1.85
N PHE A 98 -18.16 11.81 -2.09
CA PHE A 98 -17.70 10.42 -2.09
C PHE A 98 -17.79 9.86 -3.51
N VAL A 99 -16.75 9.19 -3.93
CA VAL A 99 -16.65 8.54 -5.24
C VAL A 99 -16.43 7.05 -5.07
N LYS A 100 -17.16 6.24 -5.83
CA LYS A 100 -17.00 4.78 -5.90
C LYS A 100 -16.18 4.44 -7.12
N VAL A 101 -14.95 3.99 -6.92
CA VAL A 101 -14.06 3.57 -7.99
C VAL A 101 -14.15 2.05 -8.16
N PRO A 102 -14.66 1.52 -9.27
CA PRO A 102 -14.69 0.09 -9.52
C PRO A 102 -13.25 -0.42 -9.69
N LEU A 103 -12.92 -1.54 -9.03
CA LEU A 103 -11.59 -2.13 -9.02
C LEU A 103 -11.49 -3.31 -9.97
N ASP A 104 -10.46 -3.31 -10.82
CA ASP A 104 -10.08 -4.47 -11.64
C ASP A 104 -9.04 -5.36 -10.93
N LEU A 105 -8.47 -4.88 -9.82
CA LEU A 105 -7.49 -5.61 -9.01
C LEU A 105 -8.17 -6.70 -8.18
N THR A 106 -7.61 -7.91 -8.20
CA THR A 106 -8.16 -9.07 -7.47
C THR A 106 -7.45 -9.35 -6.15
N HIS A 107 -6.15 -9.07 -6.07
CA HIS A 107 -5.35 -9.37 -4.89
C HIS A 107 -5.36 -8.22 -3.87
N THR A 108 -5.43 -8.58 -2.59
CA THR A 108 -5.48 -7.62 -1.47
C THR A 108 -4.29 -6.66 -1.44
N MET A 109 -3.07 -7.14 -1.73
CA MET A 109 -1.86 -6.31 -1.65
C MET A 109 -1.86 -5.15 -2.67
N PRO A 110 -2.08 -5.35 -3.99
CA PRO A 110 -2.20 -4.24 -4.94
C PRO A 110 -3.35 -3.29 -4.60
N ILE A 111 -4.49 -3.80 -4.11
CA ILE A 111 -5.61 -2.96 -3.66
C ILE A 111 -5.18 -2.08 -2.48
N THR A 112 -4.44 -2.63 -1.51
CA THR A 112 -3.92 -1.87 -0.38
C THR A 112 -2.93 -0.80 -0.83
N ILE A 113 -2.06 -1.11 -1.80
CA ILE A 113 -1.12 -0.13 -2.37
C ILE A 113 -1.89 0.99 -3.07
N LEU A 114 -2.91 0.67 -3.87
CA LEU A 114 -3.77 1.65 -4.54
C LEU A 114 -4.47 2.56 -3.52
N ALA A 115 -5.14 1.98 -2.52
CA ALA A 115 -5.82 2.71 -1.47
C ALA A 115 -4.88 3.63 -0.69
N SER A 116 -3.68 3.14 -0.36
CA SER A 116 -2.63 3.93 0.29
C SER A 116 -2.14 5.07 -0.60
N THR A 117 -1.93 4.82 -1.89
CA THR A 117 -1.51 5.84 -2.86
C THR A 117 -2.54 6.96 -2.96
N VAL A 118 -3.83 6.61 -3.06
CA VAL A 118 -4.92 7.59 -3.09
C VAL A 118 -4.97 8.40 -1.78
N SER A 119 -4.76 7.77 -0.62
CA SER A 119 -4.75 8.46 0.67
C SER A 119 -3.51 9.34 0.89
N LEU A 120 -2.39 9.03 0.25
CA LEU A 120 -1.18 9.86 0.28
C LEU A 120 -1.28 11.11 -0.59
N THR A 121 -2.22 11.14 -1.54
CA THR A 121 -2.49 12.31 -2.37
C THR A 121 -3.36 13.30 -1.58
N PRO A 122 -2.90 14.53 -1.27
CA PRO A 122 -3.68 15.50 -0.54
C PRO A 122 -5.02 15.81 -1.22
N GLY A 123 -6.06 15.89 -0.42
CA GLY A 123 -7.42 16.14 -0.90
C GLY A 123 -8.23 14.88 -1.20
N THR A 124 -7.63 13.70 -1.10
CA THR A 124 -8.33 12.42 -1.24
C THR A 124 -8.00 11.47 -0.09
N VAL A 125 -8.99 10.69 0.35
CA VAL A 125 -8.81 9.67 1.39
C VAL A 125 -9.59 8.42 0.99
N SER A 126 -8.93 7.29 0.94
CA SER A 126 -9.58 5.99 0.80
C SER A 126 -10.31 5.63 2.09
N ALA A 127 -11.63 5.55 2.03
CA ALA A 127 -12.47 5.26 3.18
C ALA A 127 -12.65 3.76 3.39
N GLU A 128 -12.96 3.02 2.31
CA GLU A 128 -13.34 1.62 2.42
C GLU A 128 -13.14 0.88 1.08
N VAL A 129 -12.85 -0.43 1.17
CA VAL A 129 -12.92 -1.36 0.03
C VAL A 129 -14.12 -2.26 0.23
N TYR A 130 -15.07 -2.24 -0.69
CA TYR A 130 -16.32 -2.99 -0.60
C TYR A 130 -16.44 -3.99 -1.76
N PRO A 131 -17.06 -5.19 -1.57
CA PRO A 131 -17.44 -5.77 -0.29
C PRO A 131 -16.22 -6.25 0.53
N TRP A 132 -16.38 -6.27 1.86
CA TRP A 132 -15.36 -6.81 2.77
C TRP A 132 -15.14 -8.30 2.48
N THR A 133 -13.89 -8.72 2.42
CA THR A 133 -13.52 -10.13 2.19
C THR A 133 -14.10 -11.07 3.27
N GLU A 134 -14.31 -10.57 4.49
CA GLU A 134 -14.91 -11.33 5.60
C GLU A 134 -16.42 -11.59 5.43
N CYS A 135 -17.11 -10.77 4.63
CA CYS A 135 -18.54 -10.96 4.34
C CYS A 135 -18.79 -11.96 3.21
N LEU A 136 -17.74 -12.43 2.54
CA LEU A 136 -17.86 -13.41 1.48
C LEU A 136 -17.85 -14.81 2.09
N LYS A 137 -18.87 -15.62 1.78
CA LYS A 137 -18.85 -17.05 2.07
C LYS A 137 -17.61 -17.66 1.44
N GLU A 138 -16.88 -18.50 2.22
CA GLU A 138 -15.67 -19.18 1.75
C GLU A 138 -15.84 -19.70 0.31
N GLY A 139 -14.97 -19.25 -0.60
CA GLY A 139 -14.90 -19.73 -1.97
C GLY A 139 -15.64 -18.90 -3.03
N LYS A 140 -16.31 -17.78 -2.69
CA LYS A 140 -16.83 -16.84 -3.70
C LYS A 140 -16.00 -15.56 -3.73
N GLU A 141 -15.34 -15.31 -4.85
CA GLU A 141 -14.82 -13.97 -5.13
C GLU A 141 -16.01 -13.03 -5.43
N PRO A 142 -15.98 -11.78 -4.94
CA PRO A 142 -17.02 -10.81 -5.26
C PRO A 142 -16.98 -10.51 -6.76
N GLU A 143 -18.13 -10.46 -7.41
CA GLU A 143 -18.26 -10.14 -8.82
C GLU A 143 -17.77 -8.72 -9.12
N GLU A 144 -17.91 -7.79 -8.17
CA GLU A 144 -17.46 -6.42 -8.30
C GLU A 144 -16.87 -5.91 -6.96
N ARG A 145 -15.71 -5.29 -7.04
CA ARG A 145 -15.08 -4.59 -5.91
C ARG A 145 -14.99 -3.11 -6.23
N PHE A 146 -15.18 -2.26 -5.22
CA PHE A 146 -14.95 -0.82 -5.37
C PHE A 146 -14.20 -0.25 -4.17
N LEU A 147 -13.43 0.78 -4.46
CA LEU A 147 -12.79 1.63 -3.48
C LEU A 147 -13.66 2.86 -3.29
N LEU A 148 -14.17 3.07 -2.07
CA LEU A 148 -14.86 4.29 -1.68
C LEU A 148 -13.81 5.33 -1.29
N ILE A 149 -13.85 6.49 -1.95
CA ILE A 149 -12.90 7.58 -1.75
C ILE A 149 -13.67 8.81 -1.32
N HIS A 150 -13.24 9.45 -0.24
CA HIS A 150 -13.66 10.80 0.12
C HIS A 150 -12.75 11.82 -0.58
N VAL A 151 -13.35 12.80 -1.22
CA VAL A 151 -12.66 13.85 -1.99
C VAL A 151 -13.00 15.21 -1.40
N LEU A 152 -11.99 16.03 -1.14
CA LEU A 152 -12.15 17.37 -0.53
C LEU A 152 -12.81 18.36 -1.50
N ASN A 153 -12.49 18.27 -2.78
CA ASN A 153 -13.06 19.10 -3.84
C ASN A 153 -13.29 18.24 -5.07
N LEU A 154 -14.54 17.88 -5.33
CA LEU A 154 -14.96 17.03 -6.43
C LEU A 154 -15.50 17.92 -7.56
N ASP A 155 -14.73 18.08 -8.62
CA ASP A 155 -15.14 18.84 -9.81
C ASP A 155 -15.77 17.91 -10.86
N ASP A 156 -15.14 16.74 -11.11
CA ASP A 156 -15.62 15.74 -12.08
C ASP A 156 -15.30 14.33 -11.55
N GLU A 157 -16.35 13.60 -11.21
CA GLU A 157 -16.26 12.22 -10.70
C GLU A 157 -15.64 11.28 -11.74
N GLN A 158 -16.06 11.36 -13.00
CA GLN A 158 -15.60 10.44 -14.04
C GLN A 158 -14.12 10.68 -14.40
N ALA A 159 -13.69 11.93 -14.42
CA ALA A 159 -12.30 12.28 -14.65
C ALA A 159 -11.40 11.75 -13.54
N LEU A 160 -11.86 11.81 -12.27
CA LEU A 160 -11.14 11.26 -11.14
C LEU A 160 -11.04 9.73 -11.23
N ILE A 161 -12.13 9.03 -11.52
CA ILE A 161 -12.15 7.57 -11.70
C ILE A 161 -11.17 7.17 -12.80
N ASN A 162 -11.20 7.84 -13.94
CA ASN A 162 -10.31 7.56 -15.07
C ASN A 162 -8.84 7.79 -14.70
N THR A 163 -8.56 8.85 -13.95
CA THR A 163 -7.20 9.14 -13.46
C THR A 163 -6.69 8.03 -12.55
N ILE A 164 -7.48 7.60 -11.59
CA ILE A 164 -7.10 6.52 -10.66
C ILE A 164 -6.86 5.22 -11.41
N LYS A 165 -7.75 4.86 -12.33
CA LYS A 165 -7.65 3.63 -13.13
C LYS A 165 -6.41 3.62 -14.03
N GLN A 166 -6.19 4.67 -14.78
CA GLN A 166 -5.10 4.69 -15.78
C GLN A 166 -3.74 4.97 -15.15
N ARG A 167 -3.70 5.86 -14.15
CA ARG A 167 -2.44 6.35 -13.58
C ARG A 167 -1.90 5.48 -12.46
N TYR A 168 -2.78 4.88 -11.65
CA TYR A 168 -2.39 4.08 -10.49
C TYR A 168 -2.76 2.61 -10.60
N GLU A 169 -3.99 2.27 -10.97
CA GLU A 169 -4.43 0.88 -11.00
C GLU A 169 -3.79 0.06 -12.14
N ALA A 170 -3.76 0.60 -13.36
CA ALA A 170 -3.23 -0.12 -14.52
C ALA A 170 -1.74 -0.50 -14.35
N PRO A 171 -0.83 0.37 -13.86
CA PRO A 171 0.54 -0.04 -13.56
C PRO A 171 0.63 -1.12 -12.47
N LEU A 172 -0.21 -1.05 -11.42
CA LEU A 172 -0.23 -2.07 -10.37
C LEU A 172 -0.67 -3.42 -10.90
N LYS A 173 -1.69 -3.44 -11.76
CA LYS A 173 -2.14 -4.65 -12.44
C LYS A 173 -1.01 -5.30 -13.27
N GLU A 174 -0.21 -4.49 -13.95
CA GLU A 174 0.92 -4.96 -14.73
C GLU A 174 2.11 -5.43 -13.87
N ILE A 175 2.38 -4.75 -12.73
CA ILE A 175 3.47 -5.09 -11.80
C ILE A 175 3.21 -6.44 -11.14
N PHE A 176 1.96 -6.69 -10.72
CA PHE A 176 1.56 -7.89 -9.97
C PHE A 176 0.91 -8.97 -10.86
N GLN A 177 0.61 -8.67 -12.12
CA GLN A 177 -0.07 -9.54 -13.09
C GLN A 177 -1.39 -10.11 -12.54
N CYS A 178 -2.23 -9.25 -11.98
CA CYS A 178 -3.54 -9.61 -11.43
C CYS A 178 -4.64 -8.70 -11.98
#